data_155c02b595caf9f41bf7a7fc546047ea
#
_entry.id   155c02b595caf9f41bf7a7fc546047ea
#
_cell.length_a   1.000
_cell.length_b   1.000
_cell.length_c   1.000
_cell.angle_alpha   90.00
_cell.angle_beta   90.00
_cell.angle_gamma   90.00
#
_symmetry.space_group_name_H-M   'P 1'
#
loop_
_entity.id
_entity.type
_entity.pdbx_description
1 polymer ?
#
loop_
_entity_poly.entity_id
_entity_poly.type
_entity_poly.pdbx_seq_one_letter_code
_entity_poly.pdbx_strand_id
1 'polypeptide(L)'
;RMGKRIVQDFLLKGLPFVVVESNPEQIPILIEQNIPFVEGKASEDEVLLKAGIDRAKGLISVAATEEENVFIVLTARGLNRRLYIVARSIQVENEDKLKRAGADKVISPYILGGERMAAAVMRPRITDFLDVMVHGESEGVEIADLMVSGSCWVAGKSIKDAQIRQNCGVTILAVRRAEGDFQANPEPDFIIQPGDELIVVGSAQQVDKAEELLCSGSSSG
;
A
#
# COMPACT_ATOMS: atom_id res chain seq x y z
N ARG A 1 9.00 -15.83 9.22
CA ARG A 1 10.07 -14.89 8.76
C ARG A 1 9.45 -13.64 8.14
N MET A 2 8.49 -13.79 7.20
CA MET A 2 7.83 -12.65 6.52
C MET A 2 6.99 -11.80 7.49
N GLY A 3 6.13 -12.42 8.30
CA GLY A 3 5.32 -11.70 9.29
C GLY A 3 6.16 -10.82 10.23
N LYS A 4 7.33 -11.31 10.70
CA LYS A 4 8.23 -10.51 11.52
C LYS A 4 8.71 -9.23 10.82
N ARG A 5 9.01 -9.29 9.53
CA ARG A 5 9.44 -8.11 8.77
C ARG A 5 8.29 -7.09 8.63
N ILE A 6 7.09 -7.57 8.32
CA ILE A 6 5.89 -6.71 8.22
C ILE A 6 5.63 -6.01 9.56
N VAL A 7 5.71 -6.76 10.66
CA VAL A 7 5.56 -6.21 12.02
C VAL A 7 6.59 -5.10 12.30
N GLN A 8 7.86 -5.34 11.95
CA GLN A 8 8.91 -4.33 12.11
C GLN A 8 8.63 -3.07 11.30
N ASP A 9 8.20 -3.21 10.05
CA ASP A 9 7.88 -2.07 9.19
C ASP A 9 6.69 -1.26 9.74
N PHE A 10 5.67 -1.94 10.31
CA PHE A 10 4.53 -1.27 10.95
C PHE A 10 4.92 -0.54 12.24
N LEU A 11 5.80 -1.14 13.06
CA LEU A 11 6.34 -0.49 14.25
C LEU A 11 7.14 0.76 13.90
N LEU A 12 8.03 0.68 12.91
CA LEU A 12 8.83 1.81 12.46
C LEU A 12 7.97 2.98 11.95
N LYS A 13 6.85 2.67 11.30
CA LYS A 13 5.91 3.67 10.79
C LYS A 13 4.85 4.13 11.80
N GLY A 14 4.87 3.59 13.02
CA GLY A 14 3.88 3.91 14.05
C GLY A 14 2.45 3.52 13.70
N LEU A 15 2.26 2.56 12.81
CA LEU A 15 0.93 2.11 12.38
C LEU A 15 0.29 1.20 13.43
N PRO A 16 -0.99 1.37 13.78
CA PRO A 16 -1.67 0.48 14.70
C PRO A 16 -1.98 -0.87 14.04
N PHE A 17 -1.60 -1.96 14.70
CA PHE A 17 -1.87 -3.32 14.21
C PHE A 17 -2.03 -4.31 15.37
N VAL A 18 -2.54 -5.50 15.07
CA VAL A 18 -2.58 -6.67 15.94
C VAL A 18 -2.12 -7.90 15.16
N VAL A 19 -1.34 -8.77 15.80
CA VAL A 19 -0.87 -10.02 15.21
C VAL A 19 -1.81 -11.15 15.63
N VAL A 20 -2.21 -12.00 14.70
CA VAL A 20 -2.85 -13.29 15.01
C VAL A 20 -1.80 -14.37 14.81
N GLU A 21 -1.50 -15.12 15.87
CA GLU A 21 -0.44 -16.13 15.88
C GLU A 21 -0.94 -17.45 16.52
N SER A 22 -0.72 -18.53 15.81
CA SER A 22 -1.11 -19.86 16.27
C SER A 22 0.06 -20.70 16.81
N ASN A 23 1.30 -20.31 16.52
CA ASN A 23 2.48 -21.03 16.98
C ASN A 23 2.88 -20.60 18.41
N PRO A 24 2.78 -21.49 19.42
CA PRO A 24 3.12 -21.18 20.80
C PRO A 24 4.56 -20.70 20.98
N GLU A 25 5.49 -21.12 20.12
CA GLU A 25 6.89 -20.72 20.19
C GLU A 25 7.11 -19.23 19.84
N GLN A 26 6.17 -18.59 19.13
CA GLN A 26 6.26 -17.19 18.78
C GLN A 26 5.65 -16.26 19.84
N ILE A 27 4.75 -16.78 20.69
CA ILE A 27 4.04 -15.99 21.70
C ILE A 27 4.98 -15.29 22.69
N PRO A 28 6.00 -15.99 23.28
CA PRO A 28 6.94 -15.32 24.17
C PRO A 28 7.66 -14.14 23.52
N ILE A 29 7.99 -14.25 22.23
CA ILE A 29 8.68 -13.18 21.48
C ILE A 29 7.76 -11.95 21.31
N LEU A 30 6.47 -12.17 21.03
CA LEU A 30 5.50 -11.08 20.90
C LEU A 30 5.30 -10.36 22.24
N ILE A 31 5.28 -11.11 23.36
CA ILE A 31 5.19 -10.55 24.71
C ILE A 31 6.44 -9.71 25.03
N GLU A 32 7.63 -10.26 24.81
CA GLU A 32 8.90 -9.58 25.09
C GLU A 32 9.01 -8.25 24.31
N GLN A 33 8.52 -8.22 23.07
CA GLN A 33 8.54 -7.04 22.19
C GLN A 33 7.35 -6.10 22.40
N ASN A 34 6.46 -6.39 23.36
CA ASN A 34 5.22 -5.63 23.59
C ASN A 34 4.35 -5.48 22.32
N ILE A 35 4.33 -6.51 21.47
CA ILE A 35 3.52 -6.52 20.26
C ILE A 35 2.11 -6.98 20.62
N PRO A 36 1.04 -6.22 20.29
CA PRO A 36 -0.32 -6.67 20.52
C PRO A 36 -0.65 -7.89 19.64
N PHE A 37 -1.18 -8.94 20.27
CA PHE A 37 -1.51 -10.18 19.56
C PHE A 37 -2.78 -10.85 20.08
N VAL A 38 -3.34 -11.72 19.25
CA VAL A 38 -4.37 -12.70 19.60
C VAL A 38 -3.81 -14.08 19.30
N GLU A 39 -3.79 -14.96 20.30
CA GLU A 39 -3.38 -16.35 20.13
C GLU A 39 -4.55 -17.15 19.52
N GLY A 40 -4.25 -17.87 18.43
CA GLY A 40 -5.23 -18.73 17.75
C GLY A 40 -5.00 -18.79 16.24
N LYS A 41 -5.84 -19.57 15.59
CA LYS A 41 -5.80 -19.72 14.12
C LYS A 41 -6.61 -18.61 13.47
N ALA A 42 -5.99 -17.86 12.58
CA ALA A 42 -6.64 -16.77 11.84
C ALA A 42 -7.73 -17.27 10.84
N SER A 43 -7.87 -18.57 10.65
CA SER A 43 -8.99 -19.18 9.92
C SER A 43 -10.26 -19.33 10.75
N GLU A 44 -10.22 -19.03 12.06
CA GLU A 44 -11.36 -19.14 12.97
C GLU A 44 -12.03 -17.77 13.16
N ASP A 45 -13.36 -17.70 12.99
CA ASP A 45 -14.16 -16.47 13.10
C ASP A 45 -13.94 -15.76 14.45
N GLU A 46 -13.99 -16.52 15.55
CA GLU A 46 -13.84 -15.97 16.90
C GLU A 46 -12.48 -15.31 17.12
N VAL A 47 -11.41 -15.88 16.55
CA VAL A 47 -10.06 -15.36 16.67
C VAL A 47 -9.92 -14.04 15.92
N LEU A 48 -10.43 -13.97 14.68
CA LEU A 48 -10.44 -12.73 13.90
C LEU A 48 -11.33 -11.65 14.53
N LEU A 49 -12.47 -12.02 15.08
CA LEU A 49 -13.34 -11.07 15.81
C LEU A 49 -12.63 -10.51 17.06
N LYS A 50 -11.94 -11.36 17.84
CA LYS A 50 -11.11 -10.90 18.98
C LYS A 50 -10.00 -9.95 18.53
N ALA A 51 -9.44 -10.17 17.33
CA ALA A 51 -8.46 -9.28 16.72
C ALA A 51 -9.06 -7.96 16.19
N GLY A 52 -10.39 -7.83 16.15
CA GLY A 52 -11.09 -6.62 15.72
C GLY A 52 -11.23 -6.51 14.21
N ILE A 53 -11.39 -7.64 13.51
CA ILE A 53 -11.52 -7.68 12.04
C ILE A 53 -12.72 -6.87 11.53
N ASP A 54 -13.78 -6.74 12.31
CA ASP A 54 -14.98 -5.98 12.01
C ASP A 54 -14.72 -4.48 11.80
N ARG A 55 -13.70 -3.93 12.48
CA ARG A 55 -13.28 -2.53 12.39
C ARG A 55 -11.91 -2.32 11.73
N ALA A 56 -11.25 -3.40 11.32
CA ALA A 56 -9.97 -3.31 10.65
C ALA A 56 -10.10 -2.67 9.26
N LYS A 57 -9.09 -1.89 8.86
CA LYS A 57 -8.97 -1.32 7.50
C LYS A 57 -8.33 -2.32 6.53
N GLY A 58 -7.42 -3.16 7.02
CA GLY A 58 -6.70 -4.13 6.21
C GLY A 58 -6.32 -5.39 6.95
N LEU A 59 -6.06 -6.44 6.21
CA LEU A 59 -5.52 -7.72 6.66
C LEU A 59 -4.36 -8.12 5.77
N ILE A 60 -3.28 -8.60 6.37
CA ILE A 60 -2.17 -9.24 5.64
C ILE A 60 -2.11 -10.71 6.06
N SER A 61 -2.40 -11.61 5.13
CA SER A 61 -2.33 -13.06 5.34
C SER A 61 -0.99 -13.61 4.84
N VAL A 62 -0.17 -14.12 5.77
CA VAL A 62 1.17 -14.68 5.49
C VAL A 62 1.41 -16.00 6.23
N ALA A 63 0.35 -16.80 6.38
CA ALA A 63 0.40 -18.12 6.99
C ALA A 63 1.37 -19.07 6.27
N ALA A 64 1.73 -20.19 6.92
CA ALA A 64 2.77 -21.08 6.44
C ALA A 64 2.38 -21.81 5.15
N THR A 65 1.11 -22.14 4.99
CA THR A 65 0.60 -22.91 3.83
C THR A 65 -0.35 -22.09 2.97
N GLU A 66 -0.53 -22.53 1.73
CA GLU A 66 -1.46 -21.92 0.78
C GLU A 66 -2.91 -22.05 1.26
N GLU A 67 -3.26 -23.26 1.77
CA GLU A 67 -4.59 -23.58 2.25
C GLU A 67 -4.98 -22.67 3.41
N GLU A 68 -4.06 -22.46 4.37
CA GLU A 68 -4.30 -21.55 5.48
C GLU A 68 -4.58 -20.13 4.98
N ASN A 69 -3.77 -19.62 4.03
CA ASN A 69 -3.99 -18.29 3.46
C ASN A 69 -5.37 -18.20 2.79
N VAL A 70 -5.80 -19.20 2.04
CA VAL A 70 -7.13 -19.22 1.40
C VAL A 70 -8.25 -19.20 2.46
N PHE A 71 -8.14 -20.02 3.51
CA PHE A 71 -9.15 -20.03 4.58
C PHE A 71 -9.20 -18.72 5.36
N ILE A 72 -8.04 -18.13 5.68
CA ILE A 72 -7.99 -16.82 6.35
C ILE A 72 -8.69 -15.75 5.50
N VAL A 73 -8.40 -15.72 4.20
CA VAL A 73 -9.02 -14.75 3.28
C VAL A 73 -10.53 -14.93 3.21
N LEU A 74 -11.01 -16.18 3.08
CA LEU A 74 -12.45 -16.49 3.05
C LEU A 74 -13.15 -16.04 4.33
N THR A 75 -12.60 -16.40 5.48
CA THR A 75 -13.13 -16.04 6.79
C THR A 75 -13.17 -14.53 6.97
N ALA A 76 -12.06 -13.86 6.71
CA ALA A 76 -11.94 -12.42 6.85
C ALA A 76 -12.91 -11.65 5.93
N ARG A 77 -13.05 -12.07 4.67
CA ARG A 77 -13.99 -11.48 3.72
C ARG A 77 -15.44 -11.70 4.12
N GLY A 78 -15.75 -12.87 4.70
CA GLY A 78 -17.06 -13.19 5.27
C GLY A 78 -17.43 -12.27 6.43
N LEU A 79 -16.49 -11.99 7.32
CA LEU A 79 -16.68 -11.15 8.50
C LEU A 79 -16.68 -9.64 8.17
N ASN A 80 -15.84 -9.20 7.21
CA ASN A 80 -15.77 -7.80 6.83
C ASN A 80 -15.63 -7.63 5.31
N ARG A 81 -16.74 -7.28 4.66
CA ARG A 81 -16.80 -7.11 3.20
C ARG A 81 -15.99 -5.91 2.67
N ARG A 82 -15.67 -4.92 3.53
CA ARG A 82 -14.95 -3.70 3.14
C ARG A 82 -13.45 -3.77 3.43
N LEU A 83 -13.01 -4.87 4.04
CA LEU A 83 -11.62 -5.06 4.43
C LEU A 83 -10.71 -5.12 3.19
N TYR A 84 -9.60 -4.39 3.19
CA TYR A 84 -8.58 -4.56 2.17
C TYR A 84 -7.67 -5.74 2.54
N ILE A 85 -7.68 -6.79 1.74
CA ILE A 85 -7.00 -8.06 2.05
C ILE A 85 -5.81 -8.24 1.11
N VAL A 86 -4.61 -8.29 1.71
CA VAL A 86 -3.39 -8.68 1.02
C VAL A 86 -3.03 -10.10 1.43
N ALA A 87 -2.88 -11.00 0.48
CA ALA A 87 -2.55 -12.39 0.75
C ALA A 87 -1.23 -12.80 0.09
N ARG A 88 -0.44 -13.62 0.81
CA ARG A 88 0.74 -14.25 0.25
C ARG A 88 0.33 -15.47 -0.55
N SER A 89 0.78 -15.55 -1.81
CA SER A 89 0.82 -16.79 -2.57
C SER A 89 2.20 -17.45 -2.46
N ILE A 90 2.22 -18.75 -2.27
CA ILE A 90 3.44 -19.57 -2.26
C ILE A 90 3.73 -20.05 -3.67
N GLN A 91 2.69 -20.42 -4.42
CA GLN A 91 2.75 -20.89 -5.78
C GLN A 91 1.91 -19.99 -6.70
N VAL A 92 2.46 -19.65 -7.87
CA VAL A 92 1.81 -18.73 -8.83
C VAL A 92 0.41 -19.20 -9.22
N GLU A 93 0.28 -20.50 -9.43
CA GLU A 93 -0.95 -21.15 -9.88
C GLU A 93 -2.12 -20.95 -8.88
N ASN A 94 -1.81 -20.56 -7.65
CA ASN A 94 -2.81 -20.34 -6.61
C ASN A 94 -3.22 -18.86 -6.44
N GLU A 95 -2.59 -17.93 -7.14
CA GLU A 95 -2.95 -16.51 -7.06
C GLU A 95 -4.43 -16.26 -7.38
N ASP A 96 -4.95 -16.91 -8.43
CA ASP A 96 -6.35 -16.77 -8.81
C ASP A 96 -7.30 -17.40 -7.78
N LYS A 97 -6.86 -18.41 -7.03
CA LYS A 97 -7.66 -18.99 -5.95
C LYS A 97 -7.80 -18.00 -4.79
N LEU A 98 -6.69 -17.35 -4.40
CA LEU A 98 -6.70 -16.32 -3.37
C LEU A 98 -7.54 -15.10 -3.76
N LYS A 99 -7.45 -14.65 -5.02
CA LYS A 99 -8.33 -13.57 -5.54
C LYS A 99 -9.79 -13.97 -5.49
N ARG A 100 -10.14 -15.19 -5.94
CA ARG A 100 -11.52 -15.71 -5.87
C ARG A 100 -12.01 -15.93 -4.43
N ALA A 101 -11.11 -16.22 -3.49
CA ALA A 101 -11.42 -16.26 -2.06
C ALA A 101 -11.74 -14.87 -1.47
N GLY A 102 -11.38 -13.79 -2.16
CA GLY A 102 -11.69 -12.42 -1.76
C GLY A 102 -10.48 -11.56 -1.42
N ALA A 103 -9.25 -11.97 -1.77
CA ALA A 103 -8.09 -11.11 -1.63
C ALA A 103 -8.12 -9.97 -2.67
N ASP A 104 -7.90 -8.74 -2.22
CA ASP A 104 -7.80 -7.56 -3.10
C ASP A 104 -6.44 -7.53 -3.79
N LYS A 105 -5.39 -7.95 -3.08
CA LYS A 105 -4.03 -8.06 -3.60
C LYS A 105 -3.42 -9.40 -3.24
N VAL A 106 -2.81 -10.06 -4.22
CA VAL A 106 -2.02 -11.27 -4.00
C VAL A 106 -0.56 -10.98 -4.33
N ILE A 107 0.34 -11.39 -3.46
CA ILE A 107 1.78 -11.21 -3.62
C ILE A 107 2.46 -12.57 -3.53
N SER A 108 3.23 -12.91 -4.56
CA SER A 108 4.14 -14.07 -4.55
C SER A 108 5.58 -13.58 -4.31
N PRO A 109 6.11 -13.72 -3.09
CA PRO A 109 7.41 -13.15 -2.74
C PRO A 109 8.58 -13.76 -3.51
N TYR A 110 8.48 -15.02 -3.88
CA TYR A 110 9.53 -15.69 -4.64
C TYR A 110 9.63 -15.13 -6.06
N ILE A 111 8.50 -14.88 -6.72
CA ILE A 111 8.48 -14.28 -8.05
C ILE A 111 8.98 -12.86 -7.99
N LEU A 112 8.39 -12.06 -7.09
CA LEU A 112 8.78 -10.66 -6.92
C LEU A 112 10.28 -10.54 -6.60
N GLY A 113 10.80 -11.43 -5.74
CA GLY A 113 12.22 -11.49 -5.42
C GLY A 113 13.08 -11.89 -6.63
N GLY A 114 12.65 -12.88 -7.40
CA GLY A 114 13.33 -13.31 -8.62
C GLY A 114 13.39 -12.23 -9.69
N GLU A 115 12.24 -11.59 -9.95
CA GLU A 115 12.15 -10.46 -10.89
C GLU A 115 13.04 -9.29 -10.47
N ARG A 116 13.08 -8.98 -9.16
CA ARG A 116 13.90 -7.90 -8.62
C ARG A 116 15.39 -8.21 -8.73
N MET A 117 15.81 -9.45 -8.47
CA MET A 117 17.20 -9.89 -8.67
C MET A 117 17.61 -9.80 -10.14
N ALA A 118 16.75 -10.26 -11.05
CA ALA A 118 17.00 -10.15 -12.50
C ALA A 118 17.10 -8.67 -12.94
N ALA A 119 16.20 -7.82 -12.47
CA ALA A 119 16.23 -6.38 -12.74
C ALA A 119 17.52 -5.72 -12.22
N ALA A 120 17.98 -6.11 -11.03
CA ALA A 120 19.22 -5.59 -10.43
C ALA A 120 20.46 -5.91 -11.28
N VAL A 121 20.50 -7.09 -11.91
CA VAL A 121 21.59 -7.45 -12.85
C VAL A 121 21.47 -6.68 -14.17
N MET A 122 20.26 -6.58 -14.71
CA MET A 122 20.05 -5.96 -16.03
C MET A 122 20.13 -4.43 -15.99
N ARG A 123 19.68 -3.81 -14.91
CA ARG A 123 19.55 -2.36 -14.78
C ARG A 123 19.89 -1.87 -13.36
N PRO A 124 21.13 -2.08 -12.87
CA PRO A 124 21.50 -1.84 -11.47
C PRO A 124 21.20 -0.40 -11.02
N ARG A 125 21.56 0.59 -11.83
CA ARG A 125 21.34 2.01 -11.49
C ARG A 125 19.87 2.39 -11.35
N ILE A 126 18.98 1.76 -12.12
CA ILE A 126 17.53 2.00 -12.01
C ILE A 126 17.00 1.33 -10.76
N THR A 127 17.45 0.12 -10.45
CA THR A 127 17.05 -0.60 -9.24
C THR A 127 17.47 0.16 -7.99
N ASP A 128 18.74 0.62 -7.93
CA ASP A 128 19.24 1.45 -6.82
C ASP A 128 18.42 2.73 -6.66
N PHE A 129 18.11 3.42 -7.77
CA PHE A 129 17.29 4.63 -7.76
C PHE A 129 15.88 4.36 -7.19
N LEU A 130 15.22 3.28 -7.64
CA LEU A 130 13.88 2.91 -7.14
C LEU A 130 13.91 2.51 -5.66
N ASP A 131 14.96 1.83 -5.19
CA ASP A 131 15.12 1.47 -3.78
C ASP A 131 15.22 2.72 -2.90
N VAL A 132 16.01 3.69 -3.33
CA VAL A 132 16.13 4.99 -2.67
C VAL A 132 14.76 5.71 -2.61
N MET A 133 14.02 5.73 -3.72
CA MET A 133 12.74 6.44 -3.84
C MET A 133 11.60 5.79 -3.04
N VAL A 134 11.59 4.45 -2.93
CA VAL A 134 10.50 3.70 -2.28
C VAL A 134 10.74 3.52 -0.78
N HIS A 135 12.00 3.40 -0.35
CA HIS A 135 12.33 3.08 1.05
C HIS A 135 12.74 4.29 1.89
N GLY A 136 12.81 5.49 1.30
CA GLY A 136 12.95 6.74 2.04
C GLY A 136 14.25 6.90 2.86
N GLU A 137 15.30 6.12 2.57
CA GLU A 137 16.59 6.23 3.26
C GLU A 137 17.44 7.42 2.79
N SER A 138 16.97 8.17 1.79
CA SER A 138 17.64 9.39 1.32
C SER A 138 16.86 10.62 1.76
N GLU A 139 17.51 11.48 2.48
CA GLU A 139 17.03 12.84 2.73
C GLU A 139 16.69 13.52 1.37
N GLY A 140 15.40 13.58 1.04
CA GLY A 140 15.02 14.57 0.08
C GLY A 140 14.02 14.25 -1.00
N VAL A 141 13.72 13.01 -1.38
CA VAL A 141 12.74 12.74 -2.46
C VAL A 141 11.90 11.50 -2.16
N GLU A 142 10.58 11.65 -2.26
CA GLU A 142 9.61 10.55 -2.10
C GLU A 142 8.59 10.54 -3.24
N ILE A 143 7.97 9.40 -3.46
CA ILE A 143 6.82 9.24 -4.35
C ILE A 143 5.58 9.15 -3.48
N ALA A 144 4.59 9.97 -3.79
CA ALA A 144 3.31 10.00 -3.09
C ALA A 144 2.13 9.95 -4.06
N ASP A 145 0.98 9.55 -3.56
CA ASP A 145 -0.30 9.59 -4.26
C ASP A 145 -1.20 10.66 -3.66
N LEU A 146 -1.75 11.52 -4.52
CA LEU A 146 -2.60 12.64 -4.14
C LEU A 146 -3.98 12.47 -4.79
N MET A 147 -5.03 12.31 -3.97
CA MET A 147 -6.40 12.18 -4.45
C MET A 147 -7.00 13.55 -4.78
N VAL A 148 -7.54 13.69 -5.98
CA VAL A 148 -8.22 14.90 -6.43
C VAL A 148 -9.70 14.83 -6.03
N SER A 149 -10.10 15.56 -5.01
CA SER A 149 -11.51 15.73 -4.65
C SER A 149 -12.18 16.75 -5.57
N GLY A 150 -13.52 16.76 -5.61
CA GLY A 150 -14.28 17.75 -6.40
C GLY A 150 -14.10 19.20 -5.92
N SER A 151 -13.61 19.40 -4.70
CA SER A 151 -13.29 20.73 -4.13
C SER A 151 -11.85 21.16 -4.39
N CYS A 152 -11.00 20.31 -4.94
CA CYS A 152 -9.62 20.65 -5.25
C CYS A 152 -9.56 21.74 -6.35
N TRP A 153 -8.74 22.75 -6.15
CA TRP A 153 -8.59 23.87 -7.11
C TRP A 153 -8.01 23.44 -8.47
N VAL A 154 -7.40 22.27 -8.54
CA VAL A 154 -6.85 21.68 -9.77
C VAL A 154 -7.88 20.93 -10.60
N ALA A 155 -9.04 20.59 -10.01
CA ALA A 155 -10.09 19.85 -10.69
C ALA A 155 -10.64 20.65 -11.89
N GLY A 156 -10.70 20.03 -13.06
CA GLY A 156 -11.12 20.64 -14.32
C GLY A 156 -10.05 21.45 -15.05
N LYS A 157 -8.84 21.59 -14.49
CA LYS A 157 -7.72 22.31 -15.14
C LYS A 157 -6.80 21.33 -15.86
N SER A 158 -6.10 21.84 -16.88
CA SER A 158 -4.97 21.11 -17.45
C SER A 158 -3.79 21.10 -16.48
N ILE A 159 -2.89 20.13 -16.62
CA ILE A 159 -1.65 20.07 -15.82
C ILE A 159 -0.86 21.39 -15.98
N LYS A 160 -0.81 21.94 -17.18
CA LYS A 160 -0.18 23.21 -17.49
C LYS A 160 -0.80 24.37 -16.73
N ASP A 161 -2.13 24.46 -16.74
CA ASP A 161 -2.85 25.58 -16.12
C ASP A 161 -2.91 25.44 -14.59
N ALA A 162 -2.83 24.22 -14.08
CA ALA A 162 -2.75 23.95 -12.66
C ALA A 162 -1.38 24.36 -12.05
N GLN A 163 -0.33 24.44 -12.85
CA GLN A 163 1.02 24.88 -12.41
C GLN A 163 1.48 24.22 -11.10
N ILE A 164 1.16 22.92 -10.91
CA ILE A 164 1.40 22.19 -9.66
C ILE A 164 2.87 22.24 -9.27
N ARG A 165 3.77 22.09 -10.23
CA ARG A 165 5.22 22.17 -9.98
C ARG A 165 5.65 23.53 -9.44
N GLN A 166 5.09 24.63 -9.97
CA GLN A 166 5.40 25.98 -9.54
C GLN A 166 4.84 26.27 -8.14
N ASN A 167 3.65 25.77 -7.86
CA ASN A 167 2.91 26.05 -6.62
C ASN A 167 3.40 25.17 -5.45
N CYS A 168 3.67 23.89 -5.69
CA CYS A 168 3.98 22.90 -4.65
C CYS A 168 5.41 22.36 -4.74
N GLY A 169 6.06 22.46 -5.90
CA GLY A 169 7.41 21.90 -6.13
C GLY A 169 7.42 20.43 -6.55
N VAL A 170 6.27 19.70 -6.52
CA VAL A 170 6.18 18.30 -6.93
C VAL A 170 6.08 18.16 -8.44
N THR A 171 6.54 17.04 -8.97
CA THR A 171 6.38 16.67 -10.38
C THR A 171 5.42 15.51 -10.51
N ILE A 172 4.41 15.63 -11.40
CA ILE A 172 3.47 14.55 -11.69
C ILE A 172 4.18 13.52 -12.57
N LEU A 173 4.25 12.27 -12.10
CA LEU A 173 4.79 11.13 -12.83
C LEU A 173 3.71 10.40 -13.62
N ALA A 174 2.51 10.27 -13.02
CA ALA A 174 1.40 9.58 -13.63
C ALA A 174 0.07 10.07 -13.05
N VAL A 175 -1.01 9.77 -13.76
CA VAL A 175 -2.38 9.97 -13.29
C VAL A 175 -3.14 8.65 -13.42
N ARG A 176 -3.82 8.26 -12.35
CA ARG A 176 -4.80 7.16 -12.39
C ARG A 176 -6.20 7.75 -12.35
N ARG A 177 -7.02 7.39 -13.32
CA ARG A 177 -8.44 7.76 -13.36
C ARG A 177 -9.24 6.99 -12.30
N ALA A 178 -10.34 7.54 -11.85
CA ALA A 178 -11.27 6.86 -10.95
C ALA A 178 -11.77 5.50 -11.52
N GLU A 179 -11.83 5.36 -12.83
CA GLU A 179 -12.22 4.14 -13.56
C GLU A 179 -11.10 3.11 -13.68
N GLY A 180 -9.88 3.44 -13.22
CA GLY A 180 -8.73 2.55 -13.17
C GLY A 180 -7.70 2.74 -14.30
N ASP A 181 -7.98 3.55 -15.31
CA ASP A 181 -7.03 3.85 -16.38
C ASP A 181 -5.80 4.57 -15.84
N PHE A 182 -4.62 4.11 -16.24
CA PHE A 182 -3.34 4.62 -15.77
C PHE A 182 -2.56 5.27 -16.91
N GLN A 183 -2.25 6.55 -16.78
CA GLN A 183 -1.44 7.29 -17.76
C GLN A 183 -0.14 7.77 -17.12
N ALA A 184 0.98 7.16 -17.52
CA ALA A 184 2.31 7.63 -17.17
C ALA A 184 2.71 8.82 -18.04
N ASN A 185 3.46 9.76 -17.46
CA ASN A 185 3.95 10.97 -18.14
C ASN A 185 2.83 11.70 -18.91
N PRO A 186 1.77 12.17 -18.22
CA PRO A 186 0.66 12.83 -18.87
C PRO A 186 1.11 14.11 -19.57
N GLU A 187 0.49 14.37 -20.74
CA GLU A 187 0.78 15.59 -21.51
C GLU A 187 0.35 16.87 -20.76
N PRO A 188 0.95 18.03 -21.05
CA PRO A 188 0.62 19.28 -20.37
C PRO A 188 -0.85 19.68 -20.47
N ASP A 189 -1.52 19.30 -21.55
CA ASP A 189 -2.95 19.60 -21.81
C ASP A 189 -3.90 18.55 -21.17
N PHE A 190 -3.37 17.56 -20.47
CA PHE A 190 -4.17 16.56 -19.77
C PHE A 190 -5.05 17.22 -18.70
N ILE A 191 -6.36 17.01 -18.78
CA ILE A 191 -7.32 17.59 -17.84
C ILE A 191 -7.45 16.71 -16.61
N ILE A 192 -7.16 17.27 -15.43
CA ILE A 192 -7.32 16.63 -14.13
C ILE A 192 -8.79 16.63 -13.75
N GLN A 193 -9.32 15.49 -13.35
CA GLN A 193 -10.74 15.34 -12.98
C GLN A 193 -10.91 14.98 -11.49
N PRO A 194 -12.06 15.29 -10.89
CA PRO A 194 -12.40 14.76 -9.57
C PRO A 194 -12.37 13.23 -9.58
N GLY A 195 -11.75 12.64 -8.56
CA GLY A 195 -11.54 11.21 -8.45
C GLY A 195 -10.24 10.69 -9.06
N ASP A 196 -9.49 11.56 -9.76
CA ASP A 196 -8.15 11.20 -10.21
C ASP A 196 -7.18 11.06 -9.04
N GLU A 197 -6.24 10.15 -9.15
CA GLU A 197 -5.11 9.96 -8.25
C GLU A 197 -3.83 10.39 -8.98
N LEU A 198 -3.21 11.46 -8.49
CA LEU A 198 -1.95 11.97 -9.04
C LEU A 198 -0.78 11.28 -8.36
N ILE A 199 0.05 10.57 -9.11
CA ILE A 199 1.30 10.02 -8.59
C ILE A 199 2.37 11.08 -8.82
N VAL A 200 2.93 11.58 -7.72
CA VAL A 200 3.88 12.70 -7.73
C VAL A 200 5.21 12.32 -7.13
N VAL A 201 6.24 13.08 -7.46
CA VAL A 201 7.57 12.99 -6.86
C VAL A 201 8.00 14.37 -6.37
N GLY A 202 8.55 14.41 -5.15
CA GLY A 202 9.03 15.63 -4.51
C GLY A 202 9.73 15.33 -3.20
N SER A 203 10.23 16.37 -2.50
CA SER A 203 10.67 16.21 -1.11
C SER A 203 9.44 16.04 -0.19
N ALA A 204 9.63 15.48 1.02
CA ALA A 204 8.55 15.35 2.01
C ALA A 204 7.82 16.68 2.22
N GLN A 205 8.55 17.79 2.36
CA GLN A 205 7.96 19.12 2.50
C GLN A 205 7.15 19.57 1.28
N GLN A 206 7.58 19.17 0.07
CA GLN A 206 6.87 19.49 -1.17
C GLN A 206 5.59 18.66 -1.30
N VAL A 207 5.64 17.40 -0.88
CA VAL A 207 4.48 16.50 -0.85
C VAL A 207 3.46 16.99 0.17
N ASP A 208 3.87 17.27 1.42
CA ASP A 208 3.01 17.83 2.45
C ASP A 208 2.32 19.12 1.96
N LYS A 209 3.10 20.02 1.34
CA LYS A 209 2.56 21.26 0.76
C LYS A 209 1.57 20.98 -0.37
N ALA A 210 1.80 19.97 -1.18
CA ALA A 210 0.89 19.59 -2.26
C ALA A 210 -0.41 19.02 -1.70
N GLU A 211 -0.36 18.17 -0.67
CA GLU A 211 -1.53 17.67 0.04
C GLU A 211 -2.37 18.79 0.64
N GLU A 212 -1.73 19.72 1.36
CA GLU A 212 -2.40 20.87 1.95
C GLU A 212 -3.07 21.75 0.88
N LEU A 213 -2.35 22.10 -0.18
CA LEU A 213 -2.87 22.97 -1.24
C LEU A 213 -3.96 22.30 -2.06
N LEU A 214 -3.83 21.01 -2.36
CA LEU A 214 -4.87 20.29 -3.11
C LEU A 214 -6.14 20.11 -2.30
N CYS A 215 -6.04 19.90 -0.97
CA CYS A 215 -7.18 19.71 -0.08
C CYS A 215 -7.81 21.03 0.41
N SER A 216 -7.04 22.13 0.50
CA SER A 216 -7.51 23.37 1.14
C SER A 216 -8.30 24.32 0.24
N GLY A 217 -8.46 24.04 -1.05
CA GLY A 217 -9.36 24.79 -1.95
C GLY A 217 -9.04 26.29 -2.14
N SER A 218 -7.88 26.78 -1.67
CA SER A 218 -7.50 28.20 -1.80
C SER A 218 -6.27 28.37 -2.67
N SER A 219 -6.49 28.74 -3.94
CA SER A 219 -5.44 29.39 -4.72
C SER A 219 -5.06 30.69 -4.02
N SER A 220 -3.84 30.78 -3.49
CA SER A 220 -3.26 32.08 -3.17
C SER A 220 -3.11 32.84 -4.50
N GLY A 221 -3.95 33.88 -4.66
CA GLY A 221 -3.91 34.78 -5.79
C GLY A 221 -2.64 35.65 -5.81
#